data_3e83fc6b1e56492761858e6fefe8e5aa
#
_entry.id   3e83fc6b1e56492761858e6fefe8e5aa
#
_cell.length_a   1.000
_cell.length_b   1.000
_cell.length_c   1.000
_cell.angle_alpha   90.00
_cell.angle_beta   90.00
_cell.angle_gamma   90.00
#
_symmetry.space_group_name_H-M   'P 1'
#
loop_
_entity.id
_entity.type
_entity.pdbx_description
1 polymer ?
#
loop_
_entity_poly.entity_id
_entity_poly.type
_entity_poly.pdbx_seq_one_letter_code
_entity_poly.pdbx_strand_id
1 'polypeptide(L)'
;CSTLVSNRLKEVEVVMKSEALLIGNKNMTDEKKAVLEELLFRMDAVKTAEDKKYVLMNAPKDKLEEIIAVLPGMKSPTVMPLAQEGWCSVHTVLDEKRFWEIIGKLKGLGAEGILVLPIEKMIV
;
A
#
# COMPACT_ATOMS: atom_id res chain seq x y z
N CYS A 1 16.51 -12.46 2.75
CA CYS A 1 16.12 -13.85 2.53
C CYS A 1 15.77 -14.48 3.88
N SER A 2 14.55 -14.96 4.07
CA SER A 2 14.04 -15.53 5.32
C SER A 2 14.90 -16.70 5.83
N THR A 3 15.39 -17.54 4.92
CA THR A 3 16.23 -18.70 5.23
C THR A 3 17.56 -18.32 5.90
N LEU A 4 18.20 -17.23 5.51
CA LEU A 4 19.43 -16.75 6.15
C LEU A 4 19.18 -16.35 7.59
N VAL A 5 18.12 -15.56 7.81
CA VAL A 5 17.75 -15.07 9.14
C VAL A 5 17.35 -16.23 10.07
N SER A 6 16.54 -17.18 9.59
CA SER A 6 16.10 -18.32 10.39
C SER A 6 17.25 -19.26 10.79
N ASN A 7 18.31 -19.32 10.02
CA ASN A 7 19.51 -20.10 10.33
C ASN A 7 20.65 -19.29 10.98
N ARG A 8 20.38 -18.05 11.41
CA ARG A 8 21.37 -17.16 12.03
C ARG A 8 22.63 -16.92 11.20
N LEU A 9 22.47 -16.96 9.87
CA LEU A 9 23.56 -16.70 8.94
C LEU A 9 23.63 -15.20 8.61
N LYS A 10 24.86 -14.71 8.38
CA LYS A 10 25.12 -13.34 7.94
C LYS A 10 25.50 -13.38 6.45
N GLU A 11 24.88 -12.49 5.67
CA GLU A 11 25.31 -12.23 4.30
C GLU A 11 26.68 -11.57 4.31
N VAL A 12 27.63 -12.15 3.58
CA VAL A 12 28.98 -11.61 3.43
C VAL A 12 29.08 -10.78 2.17
N GLU A 13 28.58 -11.30 1.05
CA GLU A 13 28.59 -10.65 -0.25
C GLU A 13 27.52 -11.26 -1.16
N VAL A 14 26.93 -10.44 -2.03
CA VAL A 14 25.98 -10.88 -3.05
C VAL A 14 26.72 -11.21 -4.34
N VAL A 15 26.82 -12.48 -4.65
CA VAL A 15 27.55 -12.97 -5.83
C VAL A 15 26.73 -12.80 -7.12
N MET A 16 25.39 -12.97 -7.04
CA MET A 16 24.50 -12.91 -8.20
C MET A 16 23.11 -12.44 -7.80
N LYS A 17 22.48 -11.65 -8.65
CA LYS A 17 21.05 -11.32 -8.57
C LYS A 17 20.34 -11.99 -9.74
N SER A 18 19.18 -12.59 -9.49
CA SER A 18 18.34 -13.19 -10.53
C SER A 18 16.99 -12.50 -10.58
N GLU A 19 16.45 -12.35 -11.79
CA GLU A 19 15.12 -11.77 -12.03
C GLU A 19 14.29 -12.76 -12.83
N ALA A 20 13.00 -12.86 -12.55
CA ALA A 20 12.06 -13.60 -13.35
C ALA A 20 11.51 -12.70 -14.47
N LEU A 21 11.57 -13.16 -15.71
CA LEU A 21 11.05 -12.46 -16.87
C LEU A 21 9.94 -13.26 -17.53
N LEU A 22 8.85 -12.59 -17.88
CA LEU A 22 7.83 -13.16 -18.74
C LEU A 22 8.25 -12.99 -20.19
N ILE A 23 8.39 -14.11 -20.90
CA ILE A 23 8.75 -14.10 -22.32
C ILE A 23 7.55 -14.56 -23.16
N GLY A 24 7.41 -13.99 -24.35
CA GLY A 24 6.34 -14.33 -25.29
C GLY A 24 6.86 -14.45 -26.73
N ASN A 25 6.11 -15.14 -27.57
CA ASN A 25 6.40 -15.23 -29.01
C ASN A 25 6.08 -13.90 -29.68
N LYS A 26 6.99 -13.39 -30.53
CA LYS A 26 6.77 -12.15 -31.30
C LYS A 26 5.58 -12.23 -32.26
N ASN A 27 5.25 -13.41 -32.73
CA ASN A 27 4.19 -13.66 -33.72
C ASN A 27 2.93 -14.27 -33.07
N MET A 28 2.49 -13.70 -31.95
CA MET A 28 1.23 -14.10 -31.33
C MET A 28 0.03 -13.65 -32.16
N THR A 29 -1.01 -14.50 -32.21
CA THR A 29 -2.33 -14.11 -32.73
C THR A 29 -2.99 -13.05 -31.82
N ASP A 30 -3.94 -12.30 -32.36
CA ASP A 30 -4.61 -11.24 -31.58
C ASP A 30 -5.39 -11.81 -30.40
N GLU A 31 -5.97 -12.99 -30.50
CA GLU A 31 -6.61 -13.71 -29.40
C GLU A 31 -5.62 -13.99 -28.24
N LYS A 32 -4.41 -14.46 -28.57
CA LYS A 32 -3.38 -14.73 -27.56
C LYS A 32 -2.81 -13.46 -26.95
N LYS A 33 -2.73 -12.38 -27.72
CA LYS A 33 -2.35 -11.06 -27.20
C LYS A 33 -3.36 -10.55 -26.18
N ALA A 34 -4.66 -10.66 -26.47
CA ALA A 34 -5.71 -10.27 -25.53
C ALA A 34 -5.64 -11.04 -24.21
N VAL A 35 -5.39 -12.36 -24.26
CA VAL A 35 -5.20 -13.17 -23.04
C VAL A 35 -3.94 -12.74 -22.26
N LEU A 36 -2.86 -12.44 -22.98
CA LEU A 36 -1.63 -11.94 -22.35
C LEU A 36 -1.83 -10.58 -21.67
N GLU A 37 -2.51 -9.65 -22.33
CA GLU A 37 -2.83 -8.33 -21.77
C GLU A 37 -3.67 -8.44 -20.49
N GLU A 38 -4.67 -9.33 -20.49
CA GLU A 38 -5.47 -9.60 -19.29
C GLU A 38 -4.62 -10.18 -18.15
N LEU A 39 -3.71 -11.10 -18.46
CA LEU A 39 -2.79 -11.67 -17.48
C LEU A 39 -1.86 -10.60 -16.89
N LEU A 40 -1.25 -9.78 -17.75
CA LEU A 40 -0.38 -8.67 -17.33
C LEU A 40 -1.12 -7.66 -16.46
N PHE A 41 -2.34 -7.29 -16.84
CA PHE A 41 -3.20 -6.41 -16.04
C PHE A 41 -3.43 -6.96 -14.63
N ARG A 42 -3.74 -8.26 -14.51
CA ARG A 42 -3.94 -8.89 -13.21
C ARG A 42 -2.66 -8.94 -12.37
N MET A 43 -1.52 -9.24 -13.00
CA MET A 43 -0.22 -9.25 -12.32
C MET A 43 0.17 -7.84 -11.84
N ASP A 44 -0.07 -6.82 -12.65
CA ASP A 44 0.21 -5.43 -12.31
C ASP A 44 -0.66 -4.95 -11.15
N ALA A 45 -1.93 -5.32 -11.12
CA ALA A 45 -2.84 -5.00 -10.01
C ALA A 45 -2.35 -5.57 -8.68
N VAL A 46 -1.77 -6.77 -8.67
CA VAL A 46 -1.18 -7.38 -7.47
C VAL A 46 0.11 -6.66 -7.07
N LYS A 47 1.01 -6.40 -8.02
CA LYS A 47 2.26 -5.67 -7.75
C LYS A 47 2.02 -4.27 -7.23
N THR A 48 1.05 -3.56 -7.81
CA THR A 48 0.68 -2.21 -7.38
C THR A 48 0.17 -2.19 -5.93
N ALA A 49 -0.46 -3.28 -5.47
CA ALA A 49 -0.96 -3.42 -4.12
C ALA A 49 0.08 -3.88 -3.09
N GLU A 50 1.20 -4.48 -3.52
CA GLU A 50 2.12 -5.25 -2.67
C GLU A 50 2.59 -4.50 -1.41
N ASP A 51 2.98 -3.24 -1.57
CA ASP A 51 3.44 -2.39 -0.46
C ASP A 51 2.37 -1.41 0.05
N LYS A 52 1.15 -1.50 -0.46
CA LYS A 52 0.06 -0.58 -0.10
C LYS A 52 -0.78 -1.15 1.03
N LYS A 53 -1.19 -0.25 1.91
CA LYS A 53 -2.10 -0.54 3.02
C LYS A 53 -3.28 0.42 2.97
N TYR A 54 -4.45 -0.13 3.22
CA TYR A 54 -5.64 0.69 3.47
C TYR A 54 -5.67 1.05 4.94
N VAL A 55 -5.56 2.33 5.22
CA VAL A 55 -5.52 2.87 6.59
C VAL A 55 -6.82 3.61 6.88
N LEU A 56 -7.45 3.23 7.97
CA LEU A 56 -8.64 3.85 8.50
C LEU A 56 -8.33 4.33 9.92
N MET A 57 -8.77 5.52 10.28
CA MET A 57 -8.59 6.07 11.62
C MET A 57 -9.74 6.99 11.99
N ASN A 58 -10.02 7.10 13.28
CA ASN A 58 -10.88 8.14 13.82
C ASN A 58 -10.04 9.37 14.15
N ALA A 59 -10.52 10.54 13.81
CA ALA A 59 -9.82 11.80 13.97
C ALA A 59 -10.73 12.88 14.53
N PRO A 60 -10.23 13.76 15.43
CA PRO A 60 -10.96 14.94 15.86
C PRO A 60 -11.08 15.94 14.70
N LYS A 61 -12.27 16.48 14.47
CA LYS A 61 -12.54 17.40 13.35
C LYS A 61 -11.71 18.67 13.39
N ASP A 62 -11.40 19.18 14.57
CA ASP A 62 -10.55 20.36 14.77
C ASP A 62 -9.07 20.14 14.37
N LYS A 63 -8.64 18.89 14.28
CA LYS A 63 -7.29 18.50 13.82
C LYS A 63 -7.25 17.89 12.43
N LEU A 64 -8.38 17.86 11.74
CA LEU A 64 -8.50 17.18 10.46
C LEU A 64 -7.54 17.73 9.39
N GLU A 65 -7.43 19.06 9.28
CA GLU A 65 -6.53 19.69 8.29
C GLU A 65 -5.06 19.33 8.55
N GLU A 66 -4.64 19.34 9.82
CA GLU A 66 -3.28 18.96 10.22
C GLU A 66 -3.02 17.48 9.93
N ILE A 67 -4.00 16.60 10.18
CA ILE A 67 -3.94 15.17 9.88
C ILE A 67 -3.83 14.94 8.37
N ILE A 68 -4.66 15.60 7.57
CA ILE A 68 -4.62 15.52 6.11
C ILE A 68 -3.27 15.99 5.56
N ALA A 69 -2.70 17.05 6.11
CA ALA A 69 -1.39 17.55 5.70
C ALA A 69 -0.24 16.57 5.94
N VAL A 70 -0.37 15.68 6.92
CA VAL A 70 0.62 14.62 7.22
C VAL A 70 0.43 13.40 6.30
N LEU A 71 -0.79 13.17 5.81
CA LEU A 71 -1.10 12.02 4.98
C LEU A 71 -0.68 12.26 3.52
N PRO A 72 0.28 11.51 2.97
CA PRO A 72 0.54 11.52 1.54
C PRO A 72 -0.60 10.75 0.86
N GLY A 73 -1.51 11.44 0.24
CA GLY A 73 -2.64 10.80 -0.45
C GLY A 73 -2.45 10.77 -1.97
N MET A 74 -3.01 9.78 -2.67
CA MET A 74 -3.02 9.73 -4.13
C MET A 74 -3.82 10.89 -4.75
N LYS A 75 -4.83 11.39 -4.07
CA LYS A 75 -5.55 12.64 -4.38
C LYS A 75 -5.92 13.36 -3.08
N SER A 76 -6.79 12.76 -2.27
CA SER A 76 -7.15 13.21 -0.93
C SER A 76 -7.73 12.02 -0.15
N PRO A 77 -7.64 12.01 1.18
CA PRO A 77 -8.29 10.98 1.98
C PRO A 77 -9.81 11.13 1.89
N THR A 78 -10.51 10.01 2.08
CA THR A 78 -11.96 10.02 2.28
C THR A 78 -12.25 10.38 3.73
N VAL A 79 -13.14 11.35 3.96
CA VAL A 79 -13.55 11.77 5.31
C VAL A 79 -15.04 11.55 5.46
N MET A 80 -15.42 10.83 6.53
CA MET A 80 -16.82 10.57 6.87
C MET A 80 -17.11 11.02 8.30
N PRO A 81 -18.27 11.65 8.57
CA PRO A 81 -18.65 11.99 9.93
C PRO A 81 -18.91 10.74 10.75
N LEU A 82 -18.52 10.75 12.02
CA LEU A 82 -18.91 9.73 12.99
C LEU A 82 -20.22 10.14 13.69
N ALA A 83 -20.89 9.17 14.30
CA ALA A 83 -22.07 9.42 15.13
C ALA A 83 -21.73 10.32 16.34
N GLN A 84 -20.50 10.24 16.82
CA GLN A 84 -19.99 11.11 17.86
C GLN A 84 -19.67 12.49 17.28
N GLU A 85 -20.31 13.52 17.81
CA GLU A 85 -20.06 14.90 17.39
C GLU A 85 -18.59 15.31 17.63
N GLY A 86 -18.02 16.11 16.72
CA GLY A 86 -16.62 16.52 16.77
C GLY A 86 -15.62 15.49 16.25
N TRP A 87 -16.07 14.33 15.80
CA TRP A 87 -15.22 13.25 15.28
C TRP A 87 -15.55 12.89 13.83
N CYS A 88 -14.54 12.42 13.10
CA CYS A 88 -14.69 11.89 11.76
C CYS A 88 -13.82 10.64 11.56
N SER A 89 -14.18 9.83 10.60
CA SER A 89 -13.37 8.73 10.10
C SER A 89 -12.60 9.17 8.87
N VAL A 90 -11.30 8.91 8.85
CA VAL A 90 -10.39 9.25 7.75
C VAL A 90 -9.85 7.97 7.15
N HIS A 91 -10.01 7.81 5.83
CA HIS A 91 -9.60 6.63 5.09
C HIS A 91 -8.60 7.03 4.01
N THR A 92 -7.52 6.28 3.90
CA THR A 92 -6.48 6.54 2.90
C THR A 92 -5.72 5.28 2.53
N VAL A 93 -4.97 5.35 1.43
CA VAL A 93 -4.03 4.30 1.03
C VAL A 93 -2.62 4.84 1.18
N LEU A 94 -1.77 4.10 1.88
CA LEU A 94 -0.39 4.47 2.15
C LEU A 94 0.56 3.30 1.87
N ASP A 95 1.80 3.62 1.55
CA ASP A 95 2.88 2.64 1.62
C ASP A 95 3.13 2.25 3.08
N GLU A 96 3.39 0.97 3.33
CA GLU A 96 3.66 0.47 4.68
C GLU A 96 4.82 1.20 5.37
N LYS A 97 5.89 1.47 4.61
CA LYS A 97 7.03 2.24 5.12
C LYS A 97 6.59 3.65 5.55
N ARG A 98 5.82 4.32 4.72
CA ARG A 98 5.32 5.67 4.99
C ARG A 98 4.40 5.71 6.20
N PHE A 99 3.56 4.69 6.36
CA PHE A 99 2.72 4.55 7.55
C PHE A 99 3.54 4.60 8.84
N TRP A 100 4.61 3.82 8.93
CA TRP A 100 5.48 3.80 10.12
C TRP A 100 6.19 5.12 10.38
N GLU A 101 6.53 5.88 9.34
CA GLU A 101 7.14 7.21 9.47
C GLU A 101 6.19 8.25 10.08
N ILE A 102 4.88 8.15 9.81
CA ILE A 102 3.90 9.18 10.17
C ILE A 102 3.01 8.81 11.36
N ILE A 103 2.94 7.54 11.76
CA ILE A 103 2.01 7.07 12.80
C ILE A 103 2.16 7.83 14.13
N GLY A 104 3.38 8.18 14.53
CA GLY A 104 3.64 8.95 15.73
C GLY A 104 3.03 10.36 15.68
N LYS A 105 3.09 11.02 14.52
CA LYS A 105 2.48 12.33 14.29
C LYS A 105 0.96 12.25 14.32
N LEU A 106 0.38 11.24 13.66
CA LEU A 106 -1.06 11.01 13.64
C LEU A 106 -1.63 10.81 15.06
N LYS A 107 -0.96 10.00 15.87
CA LYS A 107 -1.32 9.81 17.29
C LYS A 107 -1.18 11.10 18.09
N GLY A 108 -0.13 11.88 17.85
CA GLY A 108 0.08 13.18 18.50
C GLY A 108 -0.99 14.22 18.17
N LEU A 109 -1.61 14.10 16.98
CA LEU A 109 -2.75 14.94 16.54
C LEU A 109 -4.11 14.41 17.03
N GLY A 110 -4.11 13.34 17.83
CA GLY A 110 -5.32 12.77 18.41
C GLY A 110 -6.02 11.72 17.54
N ALA A 111 -5.36 11.22 16.48
CA ALA A 111 -5.90 10.08 15.73
C ALA A 111 -5.91 8.82 16.60
N GLU A 112 -7.02 8.09 16.58
CA GLU A 112 -7.22 6.87 17.36
C GLU A 112 -7.96 5.80 16.54
N GLY A 113 -8.08 4.58 17.08
CA GLY A 113 -8.75 3.49 16.38
C GLY A 113 -8.14 3.21 15.00
N ILE A 114 -6.81 3.31 14.88
CA ILE A 114 -6.09 3.20 13.61
C ILE A 114 -6.04 1.74 13.20
N LEU A 115 -6.65 1.43 12.05
CA LEU A 115 -6.65 0.11 11.44
C LEU A 115 -5.81 0.13 10.16
N VAL A 116 -5.03 -0.91 9.95
CA VAL A 116 -4.17 -1.08 8.79
C VAL A 116 -4.48 -2.42 8.14
N LEU A 117 -5.04 -2.38 6.95
CA LEU A 117 -5.48 -3.57 6.21
C LEU A 117 -4.61 -3.79 4.98
N PRO A 118 -4.22 -5.03 4.68
CA PRO A 118 -3.55 -5.35 3.43
C PRO A 118 -4.49 -5.13 2.24
N ILE A 119 -3.93 -4.69 1.12
CA ILE A 119 -4.65 -4.58 -0.16
C ILE A 119 -4.17 -5.71 -1.05
N GLU A 120 -5.08 -6.57 -1.50
CA GLU A 120 -4.73 -7.70 -2.36
C GLU A 120 -4.47 -7.29 -3.80
N LYS A 121 -5.24 -6.33 -4.31
CA LYS A 121 -5.18 -5.85 -5.70
C LYS A 121 -5.52 -4.36 -5.74
N MET A 122 -4.82 -3.62 -6.57
CA MET A 122 -5.03 -2.20 -6.76
C MET A 122 -4.92 -1.83 -8.23
N ILE A 123 -5.92 -1.15 -8.76
CA ILE A 123 -5.97 -0.65 -10.13
C ILE A 123 -5.93 0.87 -10.07
N VAL A 124 -5.00 1.46 -10.78
CA VAL A 124 -4.75 2.91 -10.85
C VAL A 124 -4.89 3.43 -12.27
#